data_a2a76a6bea0d6e654f7d330d3af60eb1
#
_entry.id   a2a76a6bea0d6e654f7d330d3af60eb1
#
_cell.length_a   1.000
_cell.length_b   1.000
_cell.length_c   1.000
_cell.angle_alpha   90.00
_cell.angle_beta   90.00
_cell.angle_gamma   90.00
#
_symmetry.space_group_name_H-M   'P 1'
#
loop_
_entity.id
_entity.type
_entity.pdbx_description
1 polymer ?
#
loop_
_entity_poly.entity_id
_entity_poly.type
_entity_poly.pdbx_seq_one_letter_code
_entity_poly.pdbx_strand_id
1 'polypeptide(L)'
;SNNDSCFSAIDKKSTFNADKINSKIDVKTDSFIPTFYAVIYIENGQKVWMNLTAVILQAARGLATQEGIKGYYKLDKTYIDSDFGYLNKLLNVNFIDYNALQNLLLGKTFIPVSENDYNLTQNISGYTLTSKQTQKITENGKTSEYKIALDYDADFNLSHVLLTNLANNDQLEITYSNREILSNDSFPKSVKIIIKANKTDEILIENTKFDFSRMETPYSVPANYKKTEIK
;
A
#
# COMPACT_ATOMS: atom_id res chain seq x y z
N SER A 1 11.90 -8.57 27.26
CA SER A 1 11.97 -7.12 27.50
C SER A 1 10.72 -6.42 26.97
N ASN A 2 10.45 -5.21 27.41
CA ASN A 2 9.34 -4.39 26.89
C ASN A 2 9.50 -4.13 25.38
N ASN A 3 10.74 -4.00 24.91
CA ASN A 3 11.01 -3.78 23.49
C ASN A 3 10.64 -5.01 22.66
N ASP A 4 10.98 -6.20 23.11
CA ASP A 4 10.60 -7.44 22.40
C ASP A 4 9.09 -7.56 22.25
N SER A 5 8.34 -7.24 23.32
CA SER A 5 6.88 -7.26 23.28
C SER A 5 6.31 -6.23 22.27
N CYS A 6 6.92 -5.04 22.20
CA CYS A 6 6.52 -4.01 21.26
C CYS A 6 6.81 -4.43 19.82
N PHE A 7 8.01 -4.95 19.54
CA PHE A 7 8.34 -5.42 18.19
C PHE A 7 7.46 -6.58 17.74
N SER A 8 7.10 -7.49 18.65
CA SER A 8 6.13 -8.54 18.34
C SER A 8 4.74 -7.98 18.07
N ALA A 9 4.33 -6.96 18.83
CA ALA A 9 2.98 -6.38 18.70
C ALA A 9 2.80 -5.61 17.39
N ILE A 10 3.85 -4.97 16.85
CA ILE A 10 3.78 -4.26 15.57
C ILE A 10 3.81 -5.18 14.35
N ASP A 11 4.26 -6.42 14.51
CA ASP A 11 4.25 -7.43 13.44
C ASP A 11 2.90 -8.15 13.39
N LYS A 12 1.84 -7.37 13.17
CA LYS A 12 0.47 -7.89 13.11
C LYS A 12 0.20 -8.51 11.76
N LYS A 13 -0.28 -9.75 11.80
CA LYS A 13 -0.70 -10.47 10.60
C LYS A 13 -2.20 -10.42 10.44
N SER A 14 -2.66 -10.37 9.21
CA SER A 14 -4.08 -10.46 8.89
C SER A 14 -4.61 -11.84 9.21
N THR A 15 -5.77 -11.91 9.85
CA THR A 15 -6.40 -13.16 10.27
C THR A 15 -7.64 -13.52 9.46
N PHE A 16 -8.16 -12.59 8.66
CA PHE A 16 -9.30 -12.87 7.78
C PHE A 16 -8.88 -13.74 6.60
N ASN A 17 -9.82 -14.48 6.02
CA ASN A 17 -9.59 -15.22 4.78
C ASN A 17 -9.74 -14.32 3.54
N ALA A 18 -10.79 -13.53 3.52
CA ALA A 18 -11.08 -12.62 2.42
C ALA A 18 -11.77 -11.38 2.96
N ASP A 19 -11.53 -10.24 2.31
CA ASP A 19 -12.12 -8.96 2.66
C ASP A 19 -12.48 -8.20 1.38
N LYS A 20 -13.75 -7.85 1.24
CA LYS A 20 -14.27 -6.99 0.18
C LYS A 20 -14.40 -5.58 0.73
N ILE A 21 -13.69 -4.65 0.14
CA ILE A 21 -13.63 -3.26 0.61
C ILE A 21 -14.23 -2.36 -0.46
N ASN A 22 -15.25 -1.59 -0.10
CA ASN A 22 -15.75 -0.52 -0.95
C ASN A 22 -14.98 0.75 -0.62
N SER A 23 -14.43 1.41 -1.64
CA SER A 23 -13.55 2.55 -1.45
C SER A 23 -13.85 3.66 -2.45
N LYS A 24 -13.48 4.88 -2.05
CA LYS A 24 -13.42 6.05 -2.89
C LYS A 24 -11.96 6.44 -3.02
N ILE A 25 -11.48 6.65 -4.25
CA ILE A 25 -10.07 6.94 -4.51
C ILE A 25 -9.96 8.27 -5.26
N ASP A 26 -9.26 9.22 -4.65
CA ASP A 26 -8.92 10.50 -5.26
C ASP A 26 -7.42 10.57 -5.48
N VAL A 27 -7.01 10.91 -6.70
CA VAL A 27 -5.61 11.07 -7.08
C VAL A 27 -5.37 12.52 -7.46
N LYS A 28 -4.40 13.15 -6.81
CA LYS A 28 -3.96 14.52 -7.10
C LYS A 28 -2.58 14.49 -7.72
N THR A 29 -2.51 14.86 -8.98
CA THR A 29 -1.27 15.03 -9.75
C THR A 29 -1.35 16.37 -10.49
N ASP A 30 -0.39 16.63 -11.36
CA ASP A 30 -0.41 17.80 -12.24
C ASP A 30 -1.44 17.69 -13.39
N SER A 31 -2.05 16.52 -13.56
CA SER A 31 -3.14 16.27 -14.53
C SER A 31 -4.45 16.01 -13.80
N PHE A 32 -5.57 16.33 -14.43
CA PHE A 32 -6.87 15.99 -13.87
C PHE A 32 -7.11 14.48 -13.94
N ILE A 33 -7.47 13.90 -12.79
CA ILE A 33 -7.90 12.50 -12.68
C ILE A 33 -9.26 12.50 -11.99
N PRO A 34 -10.28 11.84 -12.55
CA PRO A 34 -11.58 11.77 -11.91
C PRO A 34 -11.51 10.95 -10.62
N THR A 35 -12.46 11.19 -9.72
CA THR A 35 -12.65 10.33 -8.56
C THR A 35 -13.08 8.95 -9.02
N PHE A 36 -12.43 7.91 -8.48
CA PHE A 36 -12.81 6.53 -8.71
C PHE A 36 -13.55 5.96 -7.49
N TYR A 37 -14.53 5.12 -7.77
CA TYR A 37 -15.11 4.24 -6.77
C TYR A 37 -14.58 2.84 -7.04
N ALA A 38 -14.14 2.18 -5.98
CA ALA A 38 -13.44 0.92 -6.10
C ALA A 38 -14.14 -0.17 -5.29
N VAL A 39 -14.14 -1.38 -5.86
CA VAL A 39 -14.26 -2.60 -5.07
C VAL A 39 -12.87 -3.20 -5.02
N ILE A 40 -12.32 -3.31 -3.82
CA ILE A 40 -11.02 -3.95 -3.57
C ILE A 40 -11.31 -5.26 -2.86
N TYR A 41 -10.86 -6.37 -3.41
CA TYR A 41 -11.01 -7.68 -2.79
C TYR A 41 -9.64 -8.24 -2.48
N ILE A 42 -9.41 -8.55 -1.20
CA ILE A 42 -8.15 -9.12 -0.73
C ILE A 42 -8.42 -10.53 -0.23
N GLU A 43 -7.81 -11.50 -0.87
CA GLU A 43 -7.71 -12.86 -0.37
C GLU A 43 -6.35 -13.00 0.30
N ASN A 44 -6.35 -13.19 1.61
CA ASN A 44 -5.17 -13.05 2.45
C ASN A 44 -4.00 -13.88 1.94
N GLY A 45 -2.88 -13.22 1.64
CA GLY A 45 -1.67 -13.84 1.13
C GLY A 45 -1.74 -14.35 -0.31
N GLN A 46 -2.87 -14.18 -1.00
CA GLN A 46 -3.10 -14.76 -2.32
C GLN A 46 -3.25 -13.71 -3.41
N LYS A 47 -4.17 -12.77 -3.25
CA LYS A 47 -4.43 -11.78 -4.27
C LYS A 47 -5.07 -10.51 -3.73
N VAL A 48 -4.80 -9.41 -4.43
CA VAL A 48 -5.55 -8.17 -4.36
C VAL A 48 -6.16 -7.95 -5.73
N TRP A 49 -7.49 -7.94 -5.79
CA TRP A 49 -8.23 -7.64 -7.00
C TRP A 49 -8.93 -6.29 -6.84
N MET A 50 -8.99 -5.50 -7.90
CA MET A 50 -9.59 -4.18 -7.83
C MET A 50 -10.40 -3.91 -9.10
N ASN A 51 -11.62 -3.38 -8.92
CA ASN A 51 -12.42 -2.85 -10.00
C ASN A 51 -12.70 -1.38 -9.74
N LEU A 52 -12.30 -0.51 -10.68
CA LEU A 52 -12.47 0.93 -10.58
C LEU A 52 -13.60 1.39 -11.49
N THR A 53 -14.46 2.24 -10.93
CA THR A 53 -15.58 2.88 -11.66
C THR A 53 -15.42 4.40 -11.56
N ALA A 54 -15.49 5.07 -12.70
CA ALA A 54 -15.56 6.52 -12.75
C ALA A 54 -16.99 6.91 -13.15
N VAL A 55 -17.65 7.73 -12.32
CA VAL A 55 -19.08 8.05 -12.45
C VAL A 55 -19.91 6.76 -12.37
N ILE A 56 -20.38 6.23 -13.48
CA ILE A 56 -21.15 4.97 -13.55
C ILE A 56 -20.49 3.93 -14.45
N LEU A 57 -19.36 4.27 -15.07
CA LEU A 57 -18.69 3.41 -16.05
C LEU A 57 -17.48 2.73 -15.43
N GLN A 58 -17.32 1.45 -15.72
CA GLN A 58 -16.10 0.76 -15.36
C GLN A 58 -14.92 1.40 -16.10
N ALA A 59 -13.88 1.80 -15.34
CA ALA A 59 -12.73 2.48 -15.89
C ALA A 59 -11.50 1.57 -15.97
N ALA A 60 -11.30 0.73 -14.97
CA ALA A 60 -10.09 -0.09 -14.87
C ALA A 60 -10.32 -1.31 -14.01
N ARG A 61 -9.49 -2.31 -14.18
CA ARG A 61 -9.44 -3.49 -13.32
C ARG A 61 -8.00 -3.92 -13.13
N GLY A 62 -7.67 -4.35 -11.93
CA GLY A 62 -6.33 -4.76 -11.57
C GLY A 62 -6.32 -6.04 -10.76
N LEU A 63 -5.22 -6.77 -10.83
CA LEU A 63 -4.99 -7.99 -10.08
C LEU A 63 -3.52 -8.08 -9.70
N ALA A 64 -3.25 -8.19 -8.41
CA ALA A 64 -1.93 -8.48 -7.87
C ALA A 64 -1.93 -9.88 -7.24
N THR A 65 -0.90 -10.64 -7.52
CA THR A 65 -0.65 -11.96 -6.91
C THR A 65 0.82 -12.04 -6.52
N GLN A 66 1.25 -13.17 -5.98
CA GLN A 66 2.67 -13.40 -5.69
C GLN A 66 3.54 -13.35 -6.96
N GLU A 67 2.94 -13.53 -8.13
CA GLU A 67 3.64 -13.52 -9.42
C GLU A 67 3.84 -12.12 -10.00
N GLY A 68 3.03 -11.14 -9.60
CA GLY A 68 3.15 -9.79 -10.11
C GLY A 68 1.83 -9.04 -10.21
N ILE A 69 1.80 -8.07 -11.10
CA ILE A 69 0.72 -7.10 -11.26
C ILE A 69 0.17 -7.18 -12.68
N LYS A 70 -1.15 -7.27 -12.80
CA LYS A 70 -1.88 -7.16 -14.06
C LYS A 70 -2.96 -6.10 -13.93
N GLY A 71 -3.24 -5.42 -15.02
CA GLY A 71 -4.33 -4.44 -15.02
C GLY A 71 -4.66 -3.96 -16.41
N TYR A 72 -5.86 -3.41 -16.59
CA TYR A 72 -6.21 -2.75 -17.83
C TYR A 72 -6.99 -1.46 -17.54
N TYR A 73 -6.86 -0.52 -18.47
CA TYR A 73 -7.53 0.77 -18.41
C TYR A 73 -8.37 0.97 -19.67
N LYS A 74 -9.69 1.11 -19.50
CA LYS A 74 -10.63 1.10 -20.61
C LYS A 74 -10.56 2.36 -21.49
N LEU A 75 -10.28 3.52 -20.91
CA LEU A 75 -10.26 4.76 -21.66
C LEU A 75 -9.21 4.75 -22.75
N ASP A 76 -7.99 4.33 -22.40
CA ASP A 76 -6.88 4.26 -23.35
C ASP A 76 -6.81 2.93 -24.12
N LYS A 77 -7.62 1.95 -23.73
CA LYS A 77 -7.55 0.58 -24.25
C LYS A 77 -6.15 -0.01 -24.13
N THR A 78 -5.58 0.11 -22.94
CA THR A 78 -4.25 -0.38 -22.62
C THR A 78 -4.29 -1.37 -21.47
N TYR A 79 -3.27 -2.22 -21.37
CA TYR A 79 -3.10 -3.15 -20.26
C TYR A 79 -1.65 -3.24 -19.85
N ILE A 80 -1.43 -3.68 -18.61
CA ILE A 80 -0.11 -4.01 -18.09
C ILE A 80 -0.08 -5.47 -17.65
N ASP A 81 1.10 -6.07 -17.76
CA ASP A 81 1.43 -7.37 -17.19
C ASP A 81 2.89 -7.27 -16.75
N SER A 82 3.11 -7.15 -15.45
CA SER A 82 4.39 -6.74 -14.89
C SER A 82 4.70 -7.51 -13.62
N ASP A 83 5.96 -7.50 -13.23
CA ASP A 83 6.35 -7.76 -11.86
C ASP A 83 5.99 -6.56 -10.95
N PHE A 84 6.45 -6.57 -9.70
CA PHE A 84 6.19 -5.46 -8.78
C PHE A 84 7.00 -4.20 -9.11
N GLY A 85 7.87 -4.24 -10.08
CA GLY A 85 8.59 -3.06 -10.60
C GLY A 85 7.65 -1.94 -11.02
N TYR A 86 6.47 -2.26 -11.54
CA TYR A 86 5.46 -1.27 -11.88
C TYR A 86 5.00 -0.46 -10.66
N LEU A 87 4.63 -1.15 -9.57
CA LEU A 87 4.23 -0.47 -8.34
C LEU A 87 5.39 0.25 -7.67
N ASN A 88 6.57 -0.35 -7.67
CA ASN A 88 7.76 0.29 -7.12
C ASN A 88 8.07 1.59 -7.84
N LYS A 89 7.91 1.62 -9.15
CA LYS A 89 8.10 2.86 -9.92
C LYS A 89 7.04 3.91 -9.58
N LEU A 90 5.77 3.51 -9.45
CA LEU A 90 4.69 4.41 -9.07
C LEU A 90 4.90 5.02 -7.68
N LEU A 91 5.33 4.23 -6.72
CA LEU A 91 5.54 4.67 -5.33
C LEU A 91 6.96 5.23 -5.09
N ASN A 92 7.82 5.16 -6.10
CA ASN A 92 9.20 5.64 -6.06
C ASN A 92 10.03 4.95 -4.96
N VAL A 93 9.87 3.65 -4.83
CA VAL A 93 10.61 2.77 -3.91
C VAL A 93 11.07 1.51 -4.65
N ASN A 94 11.77 0.60 -3.96
CA ASN A 94 12.30 -0.61 -4.62
C ASN A 94 12.00 -1.93 -3.90
N PHE A 95 11.11 -1.93 -2.90
CA PHE A 95 10.95 -3.10 -2.02
C PHE A 95 9.52 -3.65 -1.93
N ILE A 96 8.56 -3.09 -2.68
CA ILE A 96 7.18 -3.57 -2.62
C ILE A 96 7.07 -4.90 -3.37
N ASP A 97 6.66 -5.93 -2.65
CA ASP A 97 6.22 -7.22 -3.15
C ASP A 97 4.72 -7.40 -2.85
N TYR A 98 4.19 -8.59 -3.08
CA TYR A 98 2.77 -8.84 -2.78
C TYR A 98 2.43 -8.60 -1.31
N ASN A 99 3.22 -9.15 -0.40
CA ASN A 99 2.93 -9.04 1.04
C ASN A 99 3.02 -7.58 1.51
N ALA A 100 3.99 -6.84 1.01
CA ALA A 100 4.11 -5.41 1.31
C ALA A 100 2.90 -4.63 0.76
N LEU A 101 2.43 -4.92 -0.44
CA LEU A 101 1.24 -4.28 -1.01
C LEU A 101 0.01 -4.55 -0.15
N GLN A 102 -0.24 -5.80 0.21
CA GLN A 102 -1.37 -6.16 1.06
C GLN A 102 -1.32 -5.42 2.39
N ASN A 103 -0.17 -5.44 3.06
CA ASN A 103 0.00 -4.77 4.35
C ASN A 103 -0.12 -3.24 4.23
N LEU A 104 0.42 -2.65 3.16
CA LEU A 104 0.30 -1.22 2.89
C LEU A 104 -1.19 -0.82 2.79
N LEU A 105 -1.99 -1.57 2.05
CA LEU A 105 -3.42 -1.28 1.88
C LEU A 105 -4.20 -1.45 3.19
N LEU A 106 -3.79 -2.36 4.05
CA LEU A 106 -4.48 -2.68 5.30
C LEU A 106 -3.95 -1.89 6.51
N GLY A 107 -2.96 -1.02 6.33
CA GLY A 107 -2.39 -0.25 7.42
C GLY A 107 -1.58 -1.10 8.39
N LYS A 108 -0.90 -2.12 7.89
CA LYS A 108 0.01 -2.96 8.67
C LYS A 108 1.45 -2.68 8.26
N THR A 109 2.40 -2.99 9.14
CA THR A 109 3.82 -2.78 8.86
C THR A 109 4.21 -3.56 7.59
N PHE A 110 4.74 -2.84 6.61
CA PHE A 110 5.11 -3.40 5.31
C PHE A 110 6.59 -3.26 4.98
N ILE A 111 7.37 -2.78 5.94
CA ILE A 111 8.82 -2.64 5.86
C ILE A 111 9.40 -3.56 6.91
N PRO A 112 10.46 -4.34 6.62
CA PRO A 112 11.12 -5.15 7.63
C PRO A 112 11.66 -4.27 8.76
N VAL A 113 11.27 -4.56 10.00
CA VAL A 113 11.75 -3.87 11.19
C VAL A 113 12.31 -4.88 12.16
N SER A 114 13.42 -4.53 12.80
CA SER A 114 14.07 -5.35 13.81
C SER A 114 14.53 -4.50 14.98
N GLU A 115 14.59 -5.11 16.13
CA GLU A 115 15.06 -4.44 17.36
C GLU A 115 16.51 -3.93 17.21
N ASN A 116 17.33 -4.64 16.44
CA ASN A 116 18.72 -4.27 16.24
C ASN A 116 18.89 -3.02 15.39
N ASP A 117 17.96 -2.74 14.46
CA ASP A 117 18.08 -1.70 13.46
C ASP A 117 17.26 -0.44 13.77
N TYR A 118 16.39 -0.50 14.79
CA TYR A 118 15.47 0.58 15.11
C TYR A 118 15.51 0.98 16.57
N ASN A 119 15.34 2.27 16.83
CA ASN A 119 15.07 2.81 18.15
C ASN A 119 13.57 2.90 18.35
N LEU A 120 13.09 2.42 19.51
CA LEU A 120 11.69 2.54 19.90
C LEU A 120 11.58 3.64 20.97
N THR A 121 10.73 4.60 20.73
CA THR A 121 10.37 5.64 21.70
C THR A 121 8.87 5.62 21.93
N GLN A 122 8.47 5.84 23.20
CA GLN A 122 7.07 6.01 23.57
C GLN A 122 6.76 7.49 23.65
N ASN A 123 5.57 7.88 23.18
CA ASN A 123 5.08 9.26 23.26
C ASN A 123 3.61 9.27 23.72
N ILE A 124 2.99 10.44 23.79
CA ILE A 124 1.61 10.58 24.26
C ILE A 124 0.64 9.80 23.38
N SER A 125 0.88 9.77 22.08
CA SER A 125 -0.01 9.15 21.09
C SER A 125 0.21 7.67 20.88
N GLY A 126 1.37 7.15 21.30
CA GLY A 126 1.74 5.76 21.07
C GLY A 126 3.25 5.56 21.01
N TYR A 127 3.74 5.02 19.90
CA TYR A 127 5.13 4.62 19.74
C TYR A 127 5.71 5.09 18.41
N THR A 128 7.00 5.39 18.39
CA THR A 128 7.73 5.73 17.17
C THR A 128 8.94 4.81 17.04
N LEU A 129 9.09 4.20 15.87
CA LEU A 129 10.29 3.48 15.45
C LEU A 129 11.08 4.36 14.49
N THR A 130 12.34 4.58 14.78
CA THR A 130 13.25 5.31 13.91
C THR A 130 14.46 4.44 13.61
N SER A 131 14.83 4.32 12.35
CA SER A 131 16.03 3.56 11.98
C SER A 131 17.27 4.17 12.64
N LYS A 132 18.07 3.33 13.32
CA LYS A 132 19.32 3.72 14.00
C LYS A 132 20.33 4.24 13.00
N GLN A 133 20.39 3.54 11.87
CA GLN A 133 21.17 3.92 10.70
C GLN A 133 20.26 3.85 9.51
N THR A 134 20.69 4.41 8.38
CA THR A 134 19.97 4.25 7.14
C THR A 134 19.88 2.78 6.76
N GLN A 135 18.76 2.38 6.19
CA GLN A 135 18.49 1.01 5.80
C GLN A 135 18.74 0.83 4.31
N LYS A 136 19.62 -0.10 3.95
CA LYS A 136 19.89 -0.44 2.56
C LYS A 136 19.00 -1.59 2.13
N ILE A 137 18.27 -1.39 1.05
CA ILE A 137 17.43 -2.41 0.47
C ILE A 137 17.88 -2.65 -0.96
N THR A 138 18.25 -3.90 -1.25
CA THR A 138 18.68 -4.30 -2.60
C THR A 138 17.62 -5.16 -3.23
N GLU A 139 17.20 -4.77 -4.44
CA GLU A 139 16.22 -5.50 -5.24
C GLU A 139 16.63 -5.43 -6.70
N ASN A 140 16.68 -6.58 -7.39
CA ASN A 140 17.07 -6.69 -8.79
C ASN A 140 18.41 -6.02 -9.12
N GLY A 141 19.40 -6.15 -8.22
CA GLY A 141 20.73 -5.57 -8.38
C GLY A 141 20.81 -4.08 -8.09
N LYS A 142 19.70 -3.42 -7.72
CA LYS A 142 19.69 -2.00 -7.36
C LYS A 142 19.57 -1.85 -5.87
N THR A 143 20.41 -1.03 -5.27
CA THR A 143 20.41 -0.73 -3.84
C THR A 143 19.92 0.69 -3.63
N SER A 144 18.89 0.85 -2.82
CA SER A 144 18.43 2.14 -2.30
C SER A 144 18.66 2.20 -0.81
N GLU A 145 18.94 3.40 -0.33
CA GLU A 145 19.22 3.63 1.09
C GLU A 145 18.18 4.61 1.64
N TYR A 146 17.52 4.22 2.72
CA TYR A 146 16.41 4.96 3.31
C TYR A 146 16.66 5.32 4.76
N LYS A 147 16.21 6.52 5.14
CA LYS A 147 15.91 6.87 6.52
C LYS A 147 14.43 6.55 6.73
N ILE A 148 14.10 5.82 7.79
CA ILE A 148 12.75 5.29 8.02
C ILE A 148 12.24 5.73 9.39
N ALA A 149 11.03 6.28 9.43
CA ALA A 149 10.31 6.60 10.66
C ALA A 149 8.89 6.04 10.56
N LEU A 150 8.49 5.29 11.57
CA LEU A 150 7.17 4.64 11.67
C LEU A 150 6.51 5.05 12.98
N ASP A 151 5.30 5.56 12.91
CA ASP A 151 4.49 5.87 14.09
C ASP A 151 3.37 4.86 14.25
N TYR A 152 3.14 4.46 15.51
CA TYR A 152 2.08 3.53 15.90
C TYR A 152 1.22 4.17 16.98
N ASP A 153 -0.07 3.86 17.00
CA ASP A 153 -0.94 4.26 18.08
C ASP A 153 -0.68 3.42 19.36
N ALA A 154 -1.43 3.70 20.43
CA ALA A 154 -1.26 3.00 21.70
C ALA A 154 -1.58 1.50 21.63
N ASP A 155 -2.34 1.07 20.63
CA ASP A 155 -2.71 -0.33 20.37
C ASP A 155 -1.79 -1.00 19.34
N PHE A 156 -0.66 -0.36 19.01
CA PHE A 156 0.33 -0.82 18.02
C PHE A 156 -0.20 -0.93 16.60
N ASN A 157 -1.19 -0.12 16.24
CA ASN A 157 -1.62 0.04 14.86
C ASN A 157 -0.77 1.09 14.18
N LEU A 158 -0.32 0.80 12.97
CA LEU A 158 0.47 1.74 12.18
C LEU A 158 -0.37 2.99 11.85
N SER A 159 0.14 4.16 12.15
CA SER A 159 -0.54 5.44 11.88
C SER A 159 0.17 6.30 10.85
N HIS A 160 1.49 6.20 10.75
CA HIS A 160 2.26 7.05 9.84
C HIS A 160 3.56 6.39 9.43
N VAL A 161 3.92 6.54 8.17
CA VAL A 161 5.17 6.04 7.59
C VAL A 161 5.85 7.18 6.87
N LEU A 162 7.13 7.39 7.13
CA LEU A 162 7.95 8.32 6.37
C LEU A 162 9.24 7.64 5.95
N LEU A 163 9.41 7.47 4.64
CA LEU A 163 10.62 6.97 4.01
C LEU A 163 11.32 8.12 3.29
N THR A 164 12.58 8.32 3.55
CA THR A 164 13.40 9.30 2.84
C THR A 164 14.54 8.58 2.12
N ASN A 165 14.56 8.72 0.80
CA ASN A 165 15.66 8.19 -0.01
C ASN A 165 16.86 9.13 0.11
N LEU A 166 18.00 8.62 0.55
CA LEU A 166 19.17 9.46 0.81
C LEU A 166 19.86 9.97 -0.46
N ALA A 167 19.69 9.27 -1.58
CA ALA A 167 20.35 9.66 -2.83
C ALA A 167 19.80 10.97 -3.40
N ASN A 168 18.50 11.24 -3.22
CA ASN A 168 17.82 12.36 -3.87
C ASN A 168 16.86 13.11 -2.93
N ASN A 169 16.74 12.70 -1.67
CA ASN A 169 15.77 13.21 -0.67
C ASN A 169 14.29 13.04 -1.06
N ASP A 170 14.00 12.18 -2.01
CA ASP A 170 12.62 11.80 -2.32
C ASP A 170 11.99 11.12 -1.12
N GLN A 171 10.68 11.31 -0.93
CA GLN A 171 9.99 10.76 0.21
C GLN A 171 8.72 10.03 -0.21
N LEU A 172 8.42 8.96 0.50
CA LEU A 172 7.10 8.32 0.52
C LEU A 172 6.52 8.49 1.92
N GLU A 173 5.36 9.12 2.00
CA GLU A 173 4.68 9.36 3.27
C GLU A 173 3.28 8.75 3.21
N ILE A 174 2.92 7.95 4.20
CA ILE A 174 1.60 7.33 4.28
C ILE A 174 1.02 7.59 5.65
N THR A 175 -0.22 8.06 5.68
CA THR A 175 -0.98 8.29 6.90
C THR A 175 -2.22 7.40 6.91
N TYR A 176 -2.38 6.67 8.01
CA TYR A 176 -3.55 5.83 8.27
C TYR A 176 -4.38 6.45 9.38
N SER A 177 -5.67 6.60 9.16
CA SER A 177 -6.56 7.22 10.13
C SER A 177 -7.96 6.64 10.09
N ASN A 178 -8.81 7.03 11.06
CA ASN A 178 -10.19 6.60 11.16
C ASN A 178 -10.32 5.08 11.17
N ARG A 179 -9.62 4.44 12.10
CA ARG A 179 -9.64 2.99 12.19
C ARG A 179 -10.96 2.47 12.75
N GLU A 180 -11.37 1.32 12.25
CA GLU A 180 -12.54 0.57 12.71
C GLU A 180 -12.09 -0.82 13.12
N ILE A 181 -12.59 -1.31 14.26
CA ILE A 181 -12.31 -2.65 14.75
C ILE A 181 -13.39 -3.59 14.23
N LEU A 182 -12.99 -4.59 13.44
CA LEU A 182 -13.87 -5.60 12.87
C LEU A 182 -13.20 -6.97 13.03
N SER A 183 -13.93 -7.94 13.53
CA SER A 183 -13.42 -9.33 13.71
C SER A 183 -12.08 -9.38 14.44
N ASN A 184 -11.94 -8.61 15.51
CA ASN A 184 -10.73 -8.50 16.34
C ASN A 184 -9.49 -7.95 15.61
N ASP A 185 -9.69 -7.30 14.47
CA ASP A 185 -8.62 -6.62 13.74
C ASP A 185 -9.01 -5.16 13.53
N SER A 186 -8.03 -4.31 13.27
CA SER A 186 -8.22 -2.88 13.05
C SER A 186 -7.95 -2.53 11.60
N PHE A 187 -8.90 -1.85 10.96
CA PHE A 187 -8.83 -1.47 9.55
C PHE A 187 -8.88 0.05 9.38
N PRO A 188 -7.96 0.67 8.63
CA PRO A 188 -8.01 2.10 8.38
C PRO A 188 -9.13 2.43 7.40
N LYS A 189 -9.98 3.39 7.75
CA LYS A 189 -10.97 3.94 6.81
C LYS A 189 -10.36 5.03 5.92
N SER A 190 -9.20 5.55 6.27
CA SER A 190 -8.48 6.53 5.46
C SER A 190 -7.02 6.14 5.31
N VAL A 191 -6.56 6.08 4.06
CA VAL A 191 -5.17 5.82 3.68
C VAL A 191 -4.74 6.94 2.75
N LYS A 192 -3.82 7.79 3.20
CA LYS A 192 -3.29 8.91 2.42
C LYS A 192 -1.84 8.65 2.06
N ILE A 193 -1.57 8.56 0.77
CA ILE A 193 -0.23 8.27 0.23
C ILE A 193 0.27 9.53 -0.47
N ILE A 194 1.43 10.03 -0.05
CA ILE A 194 2.07 11.19 -0.67
C ILE A 194 3.43 10.75 -1.20
N ILE A 195 3.65 10.96 -2.49
CA ILE A 195 4.91 10.66 -3.17
C ILE A 195 5.57 12.00 -3.49
N LYS A 196 6.66 12.29 -2.78
CA LYS A 196 7.39 13.55 -2.90
C LYS A 196 8.69 13.31 -3.67
N ALA A 197 8.72 13.76 -4.92
CA ALA A 197 9.87 13.69 -5.81
C ALA A 197 10.03 15.08 -6.47
N ASN A 198 10.40 15.14 -7.75
CA ASN A 198 10.44 16.42 -8.47
C ASN A 198 9.08 17.13 -8.44
N LYS A 199 8.00 16.36 -8.43
CA LYS A 199 6.64 16.82 -8.18
C LYS A 199 6.04 15.99 -7.06
N THR A 200 4.95 16.47 -6.49
CA THR A 200 4.23 15.77 -5.42
C THR A 200 2.94 15.21 -5.95
N ASP A 201 2.76 13.90 -5.82
CA ASP A 201 1.52 13.20 -6.12
C ASP A 201 0.87 12.72 -4.82
N GLU A 202 -0.45 12.70 -4.78
CA GLU A 202 -1.21 12.26 -3.61
C GLU A 202 -2.30 11.28 -4.03
N ILE A 203 -2.42 10.19 -3.29
CA ILE A 203 -3.51 9.21 -3.44
C ILE A 203 -4.23 9.13 -2.10
N LEU A 204 -5.53 9.45 -2.10
CA LEU A 204 -6.37 9.30 -0.93
C LEU A 204 -7.37 8.16 -1.17
N ILE A 205 -7.28 7.13 -0.34
CA ILE A 205 -8.21 6.00 -0.34
C ILE A 205 -9.10 6.12 0.89
N GLU A 206 -10.41 6.25 0.66
CA GLU A 206 -11.41 6.26 1.73
C GLU A 206 -12.20 4.96 1.66
N ASN A 207 -12.01 4.10 2.66
CA ASN A 207 -12.69 2.82 2.77
C ASN A 207 -14.02 3.02 3.48
N THR A 208 -15.12 2.76 2.77
CA THR A 208 -16.48 3.05 3.30
C THR A 208 -17.15 1.81 3.89
N LYS A 209 -16.78 0.61 3.42
CA LYS A 209 -17.37 -0.63 3.90
C LYS A 209 -16.39 -1.78 3.78
N PHE A 210 -16.39 -2.65 4.79
CA PHE A 210 -15.64 -3.90 4.82
C PHE A 210 -16.63 -5.07 4.92
N ASP A 211 -16.44 -6.10 4.11
CA ASP A 211 -17.29 -7.28 4.09
C ASP A 211 -16.40 -8.51 3.90
N PHE A 212 -16.40 -9.42 4.86
CA PHE A 212 -15.52 -10.58 4.88
C PHE A 212 -16.05 -11.78 4.11
N SER A 213 -17.11 -11.61 3.31
CA SER A 213 -17.61 -12.65 2.43
C SER A 213 -16.75 -12.80 1.17
N ARG A 214 -16.74 -14.00 0.61
CA ARG A 214 -16.05 -14.28 -0.65
C ARG A 214 -16.84 -13.74 -1.83
N MET A 215 -16.10 -13.33 -2.87
CA MET A 215 -16.69 -12.90 -4.13
C MET A 215 -15.85 -13.41 -5.30
N GLU A 216 -16.44 -13.39 -6.49
CA GLU A 216 -15.74 -13.68 -7.72
C GLU A 216 -14.84 -12.51 -8.13
N THR A 217 -13.68 -12.82 -8.68
CA THR A 217 -12.68 -11.83 -9.10
C THR A 217 -12.31 -12.04 -10.57
N PRO A 218 -13.24 -11.77 -11.49
CA PRO A 218 -12.99 -12.00 -12.91
C PRO A 218 -11.93 -11.03 -13.42
N TYR A 219 -10.98 -11.55 -14.20
CA TYR A 219 -9.97 -10.76 -14.86
C TYR A 219 -9.72 -11.30 -16.27
N SER A 220 -9.97 -10.48 -17.25
CA SER A 220 -9.70 -10.79 -18.66
C SER A 220 -9.51 -9.49 -19.42
N VAL A 221 -8.37 -9.35 -20.08
CA VAL A 221 -8.10 -8.16 -20.89
C VAL A 221 -9.02 -8.17 -22.11
N PRO A 222 -9.80 -7.10 -22.35
CA PRO A 222 -10.64 -7.03 -23.55
C PRO A 222 -9.82 -7.11 -24.85
N ALA A 223 -10.46 -7.58 -25.91
CA ALA A 223 -9.81 -7.67 -27.21
C ALA A 223 -9.33 -6.29 -27.71
N ASN A 224 -8.25 -6.27 -28.47
CA ASN A 224 -7.67 -5.09 -29.12
C ASN A 224 -7.06 -4.05 -28.16
N TYR A 225 -6.79 -4.43 -26.91
CA TYR A 225 -6.03 -3.57 -26.00
C TYR A 225 -4.54 -3.71 -26.30
N LYS A 226 -3.81 -2.59 -26.16
CA LYS A 226 -2.36 -2.56 -26.34
C LYS A 226 -1.65 -2.71 -25.01
N LYS A 227 -0.60 -3.52 -24.99
CA LYS A 227 0.25 -3.64 -23.82
C LYS A 227 1.08 -2.36 -23.61
N THR A 228 1.06 -1.84 -22.41
CA THR A 228 1.94 -0.73 -22.03
C THR A 228 3.32 -1.29 -21.71
N GLU A 229 4.34 -0.74 -22.35
CA GLU A 229 5.74 -1.06 -22.03
C GLU A 229 6.16 -0.34 -20.76
N ILE A 230 6.67 -1.10 -19.80
CA ILE A 230 7.14 -0.58 -18.52
C ILE A 230 8.66 -0.43 -18.62
N LYS A 231 9.10 0.83 -18.57
CA LYS A 231 10.52 1.19 -18.71
C LYS A 231 11.18 1.36 -17.36
#